data_6ab4d347d0f4e32d104ee675df60aa1f
#
_entry.id   6ab4d347d0f4e32d104ee675df60aa1f
#
_cell.length_a   1.000
_cell.length_b   1.000
_cell.length_c   1.000
_cell.angle_alpha   90.00
_cell.angle_beta   90.00
_cell.angle_gamma   90.00
#
_symmetry.space_group_name_H-M   'P 1'
#
loop_
_entity.id
_entity.type
_entity.pdbx_description
1 polymer ?
#
loop_
_entity_poly.entity_id
_entity_poly.type
_entity_poly.pdbx_seq_one_letter_code
_entity_poly.pdbx_strand_id
1 'polypeptide(L)'
;MPLFKKLLSLMTTLVMIMIMGQPALANARFERFELMWNDATDAERYFMPTEVKAYACGLSTSDFIFFARVVEGEGGDSDENITDKVFVAATVLNRCMCSRWPTRSVIATLQRPGQFEVVDRETHQTHCGRSLDSEWAIVIAYRMVENKEIDCHMVYYNAYGFTGYSRQFINYAYFGGNYFSLLTCQCASCTSRMPDWDEDECEMLPDDYAILRPDGVGPHYI
;
A
#
# COMPACT_ATOMS: atom_id res chain seq x y z
N MET A 1 -43.91 -38.68 -10.48
CA MET A 1 -43.71 -37.61 -9.48
C MET A 1 -42.67 -37.88 -8.38
N PRO A 2 -42.42 -39.09 -7.85
CA PRO A 2 -41.45 -39.25 -6.75
C PRO A 2 -40.00 -39.02 -7.13
N LEU A 3 -39.61 -39.32 -8.38
CA LEU A 3 -38.22 -39.19 -8.86
C LEU A 3 -37.80 -37.72 -8.97
N PHE A 4 -38.69 -36.85 -9.45
CA PHE A 4 -38.44 -35.40 -9.59
C PHE A 4 -38.22 -34.71 -8.25
N LYS A 5 -39.02 -35.08 -7.21
CA LYS A 5 -38.85 -34.56 -5.85
C LYS A 5 -37.52 -34.99 -5.23
N LYS A 6 -37.06 -36.21 -5.48
CA LYS A 6 -35.74 -36.69 -5.02
C LYS A 6 -34.60 -35.95 -5.70
N LEU A 7 -34.70 -35.71 -7.00
CA LEU A 7 -33.69 -34.98 -7.78
C LEU A 7 -33.59 -33.51 -7.34
N LEU A 8 -34.72 -32.86 -7.10
CA LEU A 8 -34.79 -31.49 -6.61
C LEU A 8 -34.20 -31.36 -5.21
N SER A 9 -34.50 -32.32 -4.33
CA SER A 9 -33.93 -32.38 -2.97
C SER A 9 -32.43 -32.59 -2.99
N LEU A 10 -31.92 -33.44 -3.91
CA LEU A 10 -30.48 -33.67 -4.05
C LEU A 10 -29.75 -32.42 -4.57
N MET A 11 -30.32 -31.71 -5.55
CA MET A 11 -29.77 -30.46 -6.08
C MET A 11 -29.76 -29.34 -5.03
N THR A 12 -30.82 -29.18 -4.23
CA THR A 12 -30.87 -28.19 -3.15
C THR A 12 -29.84 -28.50 -2.07
N THR A 13 -29.65 -29.76 -1.71
CA THR A 13 -28.64 -30.14 -0.74
C THR A 13 -27.22 -29.89 -1.27
N LEU A 14 -26.94 -30.19 -2.55
CA LEU A 14 -25.65 -29.95 -3.18
C LEU A 14 -25.32 -28.44 -3.28
N VAL A 15 -26.31 -27.63 -3.60
CA VAL A 15 -26.16 -26.14 -3.63
C VAL A 15 -25.93 -25.59 -2.23
N MET A 16 -26.64 -26.09 -1.20
CA MET A 16 -26.39 -25.69 0.18
C MET A 16 -24.98 -26.10 0.67
N ILE A 17 -24.50 -27.29 0.33
CA ILE A 17 -23.14 -27.72 0.66
C ILE A 17 -22.09 -26.82 -0.03
N MET A 18 -22.29 -26.46 -1.30
CA MET A 18 -21.40 -25.52 -1.99
C MET A 18 -21.39 -24.11 -1.36
N ILE A 19 -22.56 -23.61 -0.95
CA ILE A 19 -22.66 -22.28 -0.34
C ILE A 19 -22.10 -22.25 1.08
N MET A 20 -22.30 -23.33 1.86
CA MET A 20 -21.77 -23.41 3.23
C MET A 20 -20.30 -23.79 3.30
N GLY A 21 -19.77 -24.44 2.28
CA GLY A 21 -18.34 -24.81 2.22
C GLY A 21 -17.41 -23.64 1.87
N GLN A 22 -17.89 -22.61 1.16
CA GLN A 22 -17.07 -21.48 0.73
C GLN A 22 -16.52 -20.64 1.90
N PRO A 23 -17.31 -20.22 2.90
CA PRO A 23 -16.76 -19.46 4.03
C PRO A 23 -15.76 -20.26 4.88
N ALA A 24 -15.97 -21.56 5.05
CA ALA A 24 -15.04 -22.38 5.82
C ALA A 24 -13.67 -22.54 5.12
N LEU A 25 -13.66 -22.69 3.79
CA LEU A 25 -12.43 -22.75 2.99
C LEU A 25 -11.72 -21.38 2.94
N ALA A 26 -12.48 -20.29 2.86
CA ALA A 26 -11.92 -18.95 2.93
C ALA A 26 -11.27 -18.68 4.28
N ASN A 27 -11.95 -19.01 5.40
CA ASN A 27 -11.40 -18.85 6.74
C ASN A 27 -10.12 -19.69 6.95
N ALA A 28 -10.09 -20.94 6.51
CA ALA A 28 -8.90 -21.77 6.60
C ALA A 28 -7.71 -21.24 5.78
N ARG A 29 -7.98 -20.58 4.65
CA ARG A 29 -6.96 -19.90 3.84
C ARG A 29 -6.41 -18.67 4.57
N PHE A 30 -7.27 -17.88 5.18
CA PHE A 30 -6.87 -16.70 5.95
C PHE A 30 -6.07 -17.07 7.19
N GLU A 31 -6.51 -18.03 7.98
CA GLU A 31 -5.77 -18.55 9.13
C GLU A 31 -4.37 -19.04 8.73
N ARG A 32 -4.26 -19.72 7.58
CA ARG A 32 -2.97 -20.15 7.04
C ARG A 32 -2.07 -18.98 6.65
N PHE A 33 -2.60 -17.94 6.03
CA PHE A 33 -1.83 -16.76 5.66
C PHE A 33 -1.34 -16.01 6.89
N GLU A 34 -2.19 -15.88 7.91
CA GLU A 34 -1.85 -15.25 9.18
C GLU A 34 -0.72 -16.00 9.90
N LEU A 35 -0.79 -17.32 9.99
CA LEU A 35 0.27 -18.16 10.56
C LEU A 35 1.58 -18.01 9.78
N MET A 36 1.53 -18.10 8.45
CA MET A 36 2.73 -17.94 7.63
C MET A 36 3.38 -16.56 7.83
N TRP A 37 2.56 -15.51 8.00
CA TRP A 37 3.04 -14.15 8.15
C TRP A 37 3.65 -13.90 9.52
N ASN A 38 2.97 -14.31 10.59
CA ASN A 38 3.35 -14.00 11.96
C ASN A 38 4.65 -14.68 12.39
N ASP A 39 4.86 -15.92 11.95
CA ASP A 39 6.04 -16.72 12.33
C ASP A 39 7.30 -16.43 11.47
N ALA A 40 7.16 -15.63 10.40
CA ALA A 40 8.23 -15.40 9.45
C ALA A 40 9.13 -14.22 9.84
N THR A 41 10.38 -14.29 9.46
CA THR A 41 11.34 -13.18 9.44
C THR A 41 11.03 -12.21 8.29
N ASP A 42 11.57 -10.99 8.33
CA ASP A 42 11.39 -10.02 7.23
C ASP A 42 11.99 -10.52 5.92
N ALA A 43 13.11 -11.25 5.95
CA ALA A 43 13.68 -11.87 4.76
C ALA A 43 12.74 -12.93 4.15
N GLU A 44 12.09 -13.75 4.98
CA GLU A 44 11.10 -14.72 4.51
C GLU A 44 9.84 -14.03 3.98
N ARG A 45 9.35 -12.98 4.67
CA ARG A 45 8.21 -12.17 4.22
C ARG A 45 8.45 -11.48 2.88
N TYR A 46 9.68 -11.03 2.64
CA TYR A 46 10.07 -10.43 1.36
C TYR A 46 9.82 -11.39 0.17
N PHE A 47 10.11 -12.69 0.35
CA PHE A 47 9.90 -13.72 -0.68
C PHE A 47 8.51 -14.37 -0.64
N MET A 48 7.63 -13.99 0.26
CA MET A 48 6.29 -14.56 0.31
C MET A 48 5.50 -14.31 -0.98
N PRO A 49 4.56 -15.21 -1.31
CA PRO A 49 3.63 -15.01 -2.43
C PRO A 49 2.89 -13.68 -2.30
N THR A 50 2.63 -13.03 -3.44
CA THR A 50 1.92 -11.75 -3.53
C THR A 50 0.58 -11.77 -2.79
N GLU A 51 -0.14 -12.91 -2.82
CA GLU A 51 -1.42 -13.07 -2.13
C GLU A 51 -1.30 -12.96 -0.61
N VAL A 52 -0.19 -13.43 -0.04
CA VAL A 52 0.07 -13.35 1.40
C VAL A 52 0.38 -11.92 1.81
N LYS A 53 1.22 -11.22 1.04
CA LYS A 53 1.51 -9.79 1.24
C LYS A 53 0.26 -8.92 1.10
N ALA A 54 -0.55 -9.18 0.06
CA ALA A 54 -1.82 -8.50 -0.15
C ALA A 54 -2.76 -8.67 1.05
N TYR A 55 -2.87 -9.91 1.54
CA TYR A 55 -3.65 -10.22 2.74
C TYR A 55 -3.15 -9.46 3.97
N ALA A 56 -1.83 -9.43 4.22
CA ALA A 56 -1.24 -8.70 5.33
C ALA A 56 -1.53 -7.18 5.29
N CYS A 57 -1.73 -6.63 4.08
CA CYS A 57 -2.11 -5.23 3.86
C CYS A 57 -3.63 -5.01 3.79
N GLY A 58 -4.46 -6.04 3.98
CA GLY A 58 -5.93 -5.94 3.88
C GLY A 58 -6.44 -5.63 2.48
N LEU A 59 -5.66 -5.96 1.42
CA LEU A 59 -5.99 -5.70 0.03
C LEU A 59 -6.36 -6.99 -0.72
N SER A 60 -7.16 -6.85 -1.80
CA SER A 60 -7.24 -7.91 -2.78
C SER A 60 -5.91 -8.07 -3.51
N THR A 61 -5.61 -9.29 -4.01
CA THR A 61 -4.37 -9.55 -4.77
C THR A 61 -4.27 -8.65 -6.01
N SER A 62 -5.39 -8.39 -6.70
CA SER A 62 -5.41 -7.50 -7.87
C SER A 62 -5.10 -6.05 -7.51
N ASP A 63 -5.67 -5.54 -6.42
CA ASP A 63 -5.43 -4.18 -5.95
C ASP A 63 -3.98 -4.00 -5.48
N PHE A 64 -3.45 -4.99 -4.77
CA PHE A 64 -2.07 -4.99 -4.35
C PHE A 64 -1.09 -5.00 -5.53
N ILE A 65 -1.35 -5.83 -6.57
CA ILE A 65 -0.54 -5.87 -7.79
C ILE A 65 -0.57 -4.51 -8.51
N PHE A 66 -1.76 -3.89 -8.62
CA PHE A 66 -1.87 -2.58 -9.24
C PHE A 66 -1.09 -1.53 -8.44
N PHE A 67 -1.20 -1.55 -7.11
CA PHE A 67 -0.45 -0.67 -6.23
C PHE A 67 1.06 -0.87 -6.39
N ALA A 68 1.55 -2.12 -6.41
CA ALA A 68 2.97 -2.41 -6.59
C ALA A 68 3.51 -1.90 -7.94
N ARG A 69 2.72 -1.99 -9.01
CA ARG A 69 3.08 -1.42 -10.32
C ARG A 69 3.22 0.10 -10.29
N VAL A 70 2.32 0.79 -9.59
CA VAL A 70 2.40 2.24 -9.46
C VAL A 70 3.62 2.63 -8.61
N VAL A 71 3.84 1.96 -7.50
CA VAL A 71 5.02 2.19 -6.64
C VAL A 71 6.32 1.93 -7.41
N GLU A 72 6.36 0.89 -8.25
CA GLU A 72 7.53 0.59 -9.09
C GLU A 72 7.82 1.71 -10.09
N GLY A 73 6.79 2.25 -10.72
CA GLY A 73 6.96 3.27 -11.75
C GLY A 73 7.19 4.68 -11.21
N GLU A 74 6.71 4.98 -10.00
CA GLU A 74 6.86 6.31 -9.37
C GLU A 74 8.11 6.38 -8.48
N GLY A 75 8.53 5.24 -7.92
CA GLY A 75 9.71 5.16 -7.05
C GLY A 75 11.00 5.06 -7.84
N GLY A 76 12.03 5.76 -7.39
CA GLY A 76 13.36 5.70 -7.99
C GLY A 76 14.03 4.34 -7.78
N ASP A 77 14.88 3.98 -8.74
CA ASP A 77 15.75 2.81 -8.62
C ASP A 77 16.94 3.12 -7.70
N SER A 78 17.17 2.27 -6.69
CA SER A 78 18.40 2.24 -5.93
C SER A 78 18.76 0.80 -5.58
N ASP A 79 20.07 0.48 -5.55
CA ASP A 79 20.56 -0.90 -5.47
C ASP A 79 20.06 -1.68 -4.24
N GLU A 80 19.99 -1.06 -3.06
CA GLU A 80 19.55 -1.72 -1.82
C GLU A 80 18.52 -0.88 -1.03
N ASN A 81 18.46 0.42 -1.31
CA ASN A 81 17.63 1.37 -0.61
C ASN A 81 16.26 1.48 -1.27
N ILE A 82 15.23 1.06 -0.55
CA ILE A 82 13.82 1.10 -1.00
C ILE A 82 13.03 2.27 -0.38
N THR A 83 13.70 3.21 0.27
CA THR A 83 13.06 4.31 1.00
C THR A 83 12.09 5.10 0.13
N ASP A 84 12.50 5.46 -1.10
CA ASP A 84 11.64 6.19 -2.02
C ASP A 84 10.34 5.45 -2.31
N LYS A 85 10.42 4.16 -2.64
CA LYS A 85 9.23 3.30 -2.88
C LYS A 85 8.33 3.20 -1.63
N VAL A 86 8.91 3.12 -0.44
CA VAL A 86 8.16 3.11 0.82
C VAL A 86 7.42 4.44 1.01
N PHE A 87 8.07 5.56 0.77
CA PHE A 87 7.47 6.88 0.93
C PHE A 87 6.42 7.18 -0.13
N VAL A 88 6.60 6.73 -1.38
CA VAL A 88 5.55 6.75 -2.41
C VAL A 88 4.32 5.96 -1.94
N ALA A 89 4.52 4.74 -1.45
CA ALA A 89 3.43 3.92 -0.93
C ALA A 89 2.75 4.56 0.28
N ALA A 90 3.51 5.09 1.24
CA ALA A 90 2.97 5.77 2.42
C ALA A 90 2.18 7.02 2.05
N THR A 91 2.59 7.78 1.03
CA THR A 91 1.82 8.91 0.50
C THR A 91 0.43 8.48 0.03
N VAL A 92 0.31 7.36 -0.67
CA VAL A 92 -0.98 6.80 -1.10
C VAL A 92 -1.85 6.46 0.11
N LEU A 93 -1.28 5.77 1.10
CA LEU A 93 -2.00 5.37 2.32
C LEU A 93 -2.47 6.58 3.13
N ASN A 94 -1.61 7.57 3.31
CA ASN A 94 -1.95 8.82 3.99
C ASN A 94 -3.07 9.58 3.28
N ARG A 95 -3.06 9.62 1.93
CA ARG A 95 -4.16 10.21 1.14
C ARG A 95 -5.50 9.51 1.39
N CYS A 96 -5.51 8.18 1.51
CA CYS A 96 -6.73 7.42 1.80
C CYS A 96 -7.33 7.80 3.16
N MET A 97 -6.51 8.17 4.13
CA MET A 97 -6.92 8.48 5.50
C MET A 97 -7.14 9.98 5.76
N CYS A 98 -6.55 10.87 4.97
CA CYS A 98 -6.69 12.32 5.15
C CYS A 98 -8.06 12.81 4.65
N SER A 99 -8.82 13.51 5.52
CA SER A 99 -10.17 14.01 5.17
C SER A 99 -10.17 15.08 4.08
N ARG A 100 -9.04 15.71 3.81
CA ARG A 100 -8.89 16.68 2.70
C ARG A 100 -8.79 16.01 1.33
N TRP A 101 -8.48 14.71 1.28
CA TRP A 101 -8.47 13.94 0.04
C TRP A 101 -9.85 13.30 -0.20
N PRO A 102 -10.38 13.34 -1.42
CA PRO A 102 -11.74 12.84 -1.71
C PRO A 102 -11.82 11.31 -1.80
N THR A 103 -10.69 10.63 -1.90
CA THR A 103 -10.62 9.16 -2.04
C THR A 103 -10.41 8.50 -0.69
N ARG A 104 -11.02 7.31 -0.50
CA ARG A 104 -10.96 6.54 0.77
C ARG A 104 -10.49 5.10 0.57
N SER A 105 -10.06 4.75 -0.63
CA SER A 105 -9.46 3.45 -0.92
C SER A 105 -8.19 3.62 -1.73
N VAL A 106 -7.29 2.67 -1.63
CA VAL A 106 -6.01 2.64 -2.37
C VAL A 106 -6.28 2.78 -3.87
N ILE A 107 -7.15 1.96 -4.43
CA ILE A 107 -7.44 1.97 -5.87
C ILE A 107 -8.05 3.30 -6.33
N ALA A 108 -9.03 3.84 -5.59
CA ALA A 108 -9.61 5.13 -5.95
C ALA A 108 -8.58 6.27 -5.86
N THR A 109 -7.60 6.18 -4.98
CA THR A 109 -6.50 7.13 -4.86
C THR A 109 -5.54 7.01 -6.05
N LEU A 110 -5.14 5.78 -6.39
CA LEU A 110 -4.21 5.50 -7.48
C LEU A 110 -4.79 5.85 -8.85
N GLN A 111 -6.06 5.56 -9.08
CA GLN A 111 -6.75 5.80 -10.36
C GLN A 111 -7.25 7.23 -10.54
N ARG A 112 -7.04 8.10 -9.56
CA ARG A 112 -7.45 9.50 -9.70
C ARG A 112 -6.60 10.19 -10.76
N PRO A 113 -7.20 10.79 -11.80
CA PRO A 113 -6.49 11.38 -12.91
C PRO A 113 -5.45 12.43 -12.49
N GLY A 114 -4.23 12.30 -13.01
CA GLY A 114 -3.14 13.25 -12.78
C GLY A 114 -2.51 13.24 -11.38
N GLN A 115 -2.75 12.18 -10.58
CA GLN A 115 -2.11 12.03 -9.28
C GLN A 115 -0.80 11.25 -9.36
N PHE A 116 -0.68 10.36 -10.35
CA PHE A 116 0.49 9.51 -10.60
C PHE A 116 0.79 9.56 -12.10
N GLU A 117 2.04 9.81 -12.48
CA GLU A 117 2.43 9.95 -13.89
C GLU A 117 2.32 8.62 -14.64
N VAL A 118 2.58 7.52 -13.94
CA VAL A 118 2.56 6.17 -14.50
C VAL A 118 1.15 5.59 -14.69
N VAL A 119 0.12 6.29 -14.22
CA VAL A 119 -1.28 5.90 -14.40
C VAL A 119 -1.92 6.70 -15.52
N ASP A 120 -2.30 6.01 -16.57
CA ASP A 120 -2.97 6.60 -17.73
C ASP A 120 -4.30 7.25 -17.32
N ARG A 121 -4.53 8.50 -17.76
CA ARG A 121 -5.66 9.32 -17.33
C ARG A 121 -7.01 8.87 -17.88
N GLU A 122 -7.01 8.14 -19.00
CA GLU A 122 -8.24 7.72 -19.69
C GLU A 122 -8.60 6.29 -19.28
N THR A 123 -7.61 5.39 -19.29
CA THR A 123 -7.83 3.97 -19.01
C THR A 123 -7.75 3.62 -17.53
N HIS A 124 -7.17 4.51 -16.71
CA HIS A 124 -6.87 4.29 -15.29
C HIS A 124 -6.02 3.03 -15.04
N GLN A 125 -5.16 2.67 -16.01
CA GLN A 125 -4.25 1.54 -15.94
C GLN A 125 -2.80 2.02 -15.93
N THR A 126 -1.89 1.13 -15.54
CA THR A 126 -0.45 1.35 -15.67
C THR A 126 0.21 0.24 -16.48
N HIS A 127 1.22 0.60 -17.27
CA HIS A 127 2.05 -0.33 -18.03
C HIS A 127 3.35 -0.71 -17.29
N CYS A 128 3.59 -0.12 -16.11
CA CYS A 128 4.76 -0.45 -15.31
C CYS A 128 4.74 -1.93 -14.90
N GLY A 129 5.92 -2.54 -14.82
CA GLY A 129 6.12 -3.81 -14.17
C GLY A 129 5.92 -3.70 -12.66
N ARG A 130 6.33 -4.72 -11.94
CA ARG A 130 6.46 -4.72 -10.48
C ARG A 130 7.71 -5.52 -10.10
N SER A 131 8.20 -5.30 -8.90
CA SER A 131 9.31 -6.05 -8.32
C SER A 131 8.93 -6.56 -6.93
N LEU A 132 9.76 -7.43 -6.36
CA LEU A 132 9.62 -7.79 -4.94
C LEU A 132 9.85 -6.57 -4.05
N ASP A 133 10.69 -5.61 -4.48
CA ASP A 133 10.94 -4.36 -3.77
C ASP A 133 9.69 -3.49 -3.67
N SER A 134 8.97 -3.30 -4.79
CA SER A 134 7.72 -2.53 -4.75
C SER A 134 6.64 -3.20 -3.91
N GLU A 135 6.55 -4.53 -3.92
CA GLU A 135 5.66 -5.27 -3.04
C GLU A 135 6.07 -5.13 -1.57
N TRP A 136 7.38 -5.25 -1.27
CA TRP A 136 7.88 -5.13 0.09
C TRP A 136 7.78 -3.70 0.61
N ALA A 137 8.03 -2.70 -0.22
CA ALA A 137 7.85 -1.29 0.12
C ALA A 137 6.42 -0.98 0.57
N ILE A 138 5.40 -1.57 -0.08
CA ILE A 138 4.00 -1.44 0.36
C ILE A 138 3.81 -2.03 1.75
N VAL A 139 4.33 -3.23 2.02
CA VAL A 139 4.22 -3.88 3.32
C VAL A 139 4.86 -3.03 4.43
N ILE A 140 6.07 -2.52 4.18
CA ILE A 140 6.76 -1.62 5.12
C ILE A 140 5.96 -0.34 5.33
N ALA A 141 5.46 0.30 4.26
CA ALA A 141 4.65 1.51 4.36
C ALA A 141 3.39 1.30 5.21
N TYR A 142 2.69 0.18 5.06
CA TYR A 142 1.55 -0.16 5.92
C TYR A 142 1.95 -0.22 7.38
N ARG A 143 3.04 -0.93 7.71
CA ARG A 143 3.55 -1.04 9.10
C ARG A 143 3.92 0.32 9.66
N MET A 144 4.67 1.13 8.92
CA MET A 144 5.13 2.44 9.38
C MET A 144 3.98 3.44 9.57
N VAL A 145 3.00 3.43 8.67
CA VAL A 145 1.80 4.29 8.80
C VAL A 145 0.96 3.85 10.00
N GLU A 146 0.77 2.55 10.21
CA GLU A 146 0.01 2.00 11.34
C GLU A 146 0.70 2.31 12.68
N ASN A 147 2.02 2.16 12.74
CA ASN A 147 2.83 2.44 13.93
C ASN A 147 3.11 3.94 14.15
N LYS A 148 2.65 4.82 13.23
CA LYS A 148 2.93 6.28 13.26
C LYS A 148 4.43 6.61 13.13
N GLU A 149 5.18 5.79 12.42
CA GLU A 149 6.61 6.00 12.14
C GLU A 149 6.81 6.94 10.94
N ILE A 150 5.80 7.10 10.09
CA ILE A 150 5.75 8.11 9.02
C ILE A 150 4.66 9.12 9.35
N ASP A 151 4.99 10.41 9.22
CA ASP A 151 4.05 11.49 9.46
C ASP A 151 2.82 11.35 8.55
N CYS A 152 1.66 11.32 9.18
CA CYS A 152 0.38 11.18 8.47
C CYS A 152 0.02 12.39 7.59
N HIS A 153 0.72 13.52 7.72
CA HIS A 153 0.57 14.71 6.88
C HIS A 153 1.38 14.61 5.59
N MET A 154 2.26 13.60 5.46
CA MET A 154 2.99 13.32 4.21
C MET A 154 2.04 12.77 3.16
N VAL A 155 1.47 13.66 2.37
CA VAL A 155 0.45 13.35 1.34
C VAL A 155 0.83 13.83 -0.05
N TYR A 156 2.06 14.35 -0.20
CA TYR A 156 2.51 14.94 -1.45
C TYR A 156 3.98 14.65 -1.74
N TYR A 157 4.28 14.39 -3.00
CA TYR A 157 5.65 14.36 -3.53
C TYR A 157 5.66 14.82 -5.00
N ASN A 158 6.84 15.22 -5.50
CA ASN A 158 7.10 15.50 -6.91
C ASN A 158 8.61 15.42 -7.21
N ALA A 159 8.97 15.32 -8.49
CA ALA A 159 10.36 15.24 -8.97
C ALA A 159 11.03 16.60 -9.20
N TYR A 160 10.34 17.72 -9.01
CA TYR A 160 10.83 19.05 -9.43
C TYR A 160 11.36 19.91 -8.29
N GLY A 161 11.37 19.42 -7.06
CA GLY A 161 11.81 20.14 -5.88
C GLY A 161 10.67 20.50 -4.93
N PHE A 162 11.01 21.07 -3.78
CA PHE A 162 10.04 21.54 -2.79
C PHE A 162 9.31 22.83 -3.21
N THR A 163 9.78 23.50 -4.25
CA THR A 163 9.25 24.80 -4.70
C THR A 163 8.07 24.64 -5.64
N GLY A 164 7.05 25.49 -5.49
CA GLY A 164 5.92 25.59 -6.41
C GLY A 164 4.58 25.23 -5.81
N TYR A 165 4.56 24.67 -4.65
CA TYR A 165 3.33 24.46 -3.90
C TYR A 165 3.19 25.53 -2.82
N SER A 166 1.96 25.98 -2.67
CA SER A 166 1.56 27.06 -1.78
C SER A 166 2.13 26.90 -0.35
N ARG A 167 2.01 27.96 0.47
CA ARG A 167 2.29 27.97 1.91
C ARG A 167 1.61 26.86 2.75
N GLN A 168 1.02 25.85 2.08
CA GLN A 168 0.31 24.73 2.68
C GLN A 168 1.18 23.50 2.85
N PHE A 169 2.45 23.52 2.40
CA PHE A 169 3.34 22.37 2.47
C PHE A 169 4.65 22.71 3.18
N ILE A 170 5.11 21.79 4.00
CA ILE A 170 6.42 21.81 4.67
C ILE A 170 7.32 20.81 3.98
N ASN A 171 8.58 21.15 3.73
CA ASN A 171 9.58 20.22 3.22
C ASN A 171 9.83 19.13 4.26
N TYR A 172 9.86 17.87 3.81
CA TYR A 172 9.99 16.75 4.74
C TYR A 172 11.16 15.82 4.42
N ALA A 173 11.27 15.34 3.18
CA ALA A 173 12.30 14.39 2.81
C ALA A 173 12.63 14.45 1.31
N TYR A 174 13.83 14.02 0.94
CA TYR A 174 14.24 13.84 -0.45
C TYR A 174 14.88 12.46 -0.62
N PHE A 175 14.24 11.59 -1.42
CA PHE A 175 14.74 10.24 -1.72
C PHE A 175 14.45 9.89 -3.17
N GLY A 176 15.39 9.18 -3.82
CA GLY A 176 15.19 8.56 -5.14
C GLY A 176 14.78 9.52 -6.27
N GLY A 177 15.01 10.83 -6.10
CA GLY A 177 14.56 11.86 -7.03
C GLY A 177 13.20 12.50 -6.66
N ASN A 178 12.51 12.01 -5.63
CA ASN A 178 11.24 12.54 -5.15
C ASN A 178 11.41 13.43 -3.93
N TYR A 179 10.75 14.58 -3.95
CA TYR A 179 10.68 15.57 -2.87
C TYR A 179 9.35 15.42 -2.14
N PHE A 180 9.37 14.85 -0.95
CA PHE A 180 8.19 14.59 -0.11
C PHE A 180 7.87 15.80 0.77
N SER A 181 6.58 16.12 0.88
CA SER A 181 6.12 17.28 1.64
C SER A 181 4.96 16.94 2.55
N LEU A 182 4.95 17.56 3.73
CA LEU A 182 3.84 17.51 4.68
C LEU A 182 2.81 18.57 4.33
N LEU A 183 1.53 18.23 4.40
CA LEU A 183 0.43 19.16 4.28
C LEU A 183 0.13 19.77 5.67
N THR A 184 0.20 21.08 5.80
CA THR A 184 -0.23 21.78 7.02
C THR A 184 -1.75 21.62 7.21
N CYS A 185 -2.15 20.56 7.85
CA CYS A 185 -3.54 20.17 8.00
C CYS A 185 -3.85 19.71 9.43
N GLN A 186 -4.73 20.42 10.10
CA GLN A 186 -5.26 20.05 11.41
C GLN A 186 -6.66 19.43 11.30
N CYS A 187 -6.92 18.62 10.28
CA CYS A 187 -8.19 17.92 10.18
C CYS A 187 -8.28 16.80 11.24
N ALA A 188 -9.50 16.49 11.70
CA ALA A 188 -9.73 15.52 12.78
C ALA A 188 -9.08 14.15 12.53
N SER A 189 -9.01 13.68 11.27
CA SER A 189 -8.40 12.40 10.94
C SER A 189 -6.86 12.43 11.07
N CYS A 190 -6.21 13.55 10.73
CA CYS A 190 -4.77 13.71 10.92
C CYS A 190 -4.45 13.90 12.42
N THR A 191 -5.16 14.79 13.10
CA THR A 191 -4.99 15.04 14.54
C THR A 191 -5.18 13.77 15.38
N SER A 192 -6.12 12.88 15.03
CA SER A 192 -6.29 11.61 15.75
C SER A 192 -5.16 10.60 15.51
N ARG A 193 -4.45 10.70 14.38
CA ARG A 193 -3.32 9.82 14.05
C ARG A 193 -2.00 10.34 14.66
N MET A 194 -1.83 11.65 14.72
CA MET A 194 -0.67 12.31 15.34
C MET A 194 -1.18 13.50 16.19
N PRO A 195 -1.71 13.23 17.39
CA PRO A 195 -2.36 14.27 18.22
C PRO A 195 -1.41 15.37 18.69
N ASP A 196 -0.14 15.05 18.81
CA ASP A 196 0.91 15.98 19.28
C ASP A 196 1.66 16.64 18.11
N TRP A 197 1.12 16.56 16.89
CA TRP A 197 1.77 17.14 15.71
C TRP A 197 1.81 18.67 15.78
N ASP A 198 3.02 19.22 15.68
CA ASP A 198 3.30 20.64 15.57
C ASP A 198 4.06 20.94 14.28
N GLU A 199 3.50 21.83 13.43
CA GLU A 199 4.11 22.15 12.14
C GLU A 199 5.44 22.91 12.28
N ASP A 200 5.61 23.64 13.39
CA ASP A 200 6.82 24.41 13.65
C ASP A 200 7.98 23.50 14.16
N GLU A 201 7.66 22.30 14.64
CA GLU A 201 8.63 21.31 15.13
C GLU A 201 8.97 20.25 14.07
N CYS A 202 8.30 20.27 12.91
CA CYS A 202 8.57 19.30 11.84
C CYS A 202 9.91 19.57 11.16
N GLU A 203 10.87 18.69 11.40
CA GLU A 203 12.18 18.73 10.76
C GLU A 203 12.22 17.85 9.52
N MET A 204 13.06 18.23 8.56
CA MET A 204 13.40 17.36 7.43
C MET A 204 14.09 16.09 7.93
N LEU A 205 13.73 14.96 7.34
CA LEU A 205 14.48 13.73 7.57
C LEU A 205 15.92 13.88 7.07
N PRO A 206 16.89 13.30 7.76
CA PRO A 206 18.30 13.37 7.36
C PRO A 206 18.53 12.68 6.01
N ASP A 207 19.50 13.17 5.24
CA ASP A 207 19.81 12.66 3.89
C ASP A 207 20.31 11.19 3.90
N ASP A 208 20.81 10.72 5.05
CA ASP A 208 21.28 9.34 5.25
C ASP A 208 20.17 8.41 5.80
N TYR A 209 18.94 8.90 5.98
CA TYR A 209 17.82 8.05 6.33
C TYR A 209 17.57 6.99 5.26
N ALA A 210 17.63 5.73 5.63
CA ALA A 210 17.51 4.63 4.68
C ALA A 210 16.66 3.49 5.22
N ILE A 211 15.75 3.00 4.38
CA ILE A 211 15.03 1.75 4.57
C ILE A 211 15.62 0.75 3.56
N LEU A 212 16.32 -0.24 4.08
CA LEU A 212 17.01 -1.23 3.25
C LEU A 212 16.14 -2.47 3.04
N ARG A 213 16.42 -3.21 1.98
CA ARG A 213 15.94 -4.59 1.85
C ARG A 213 16.41 -5.42 3.04
N PRO A 214 15.73 -6.53 3.34
CA PRO A 214 16.26 -7.48 4.32
C PRO A 214 17.65 -7.99 3.92
N ASP A 215 18.52 -8.19 4.89
CA ASP A 215 19.91 -8.63 4.67
C ASP A 215 20.00 -9.88 3.78
N GLY A 216 20.94 -9.87 2.85
CA GLY A 216 21.20 -10.99 1.93
C GLY A 216 20.27 -11.07 0.72
N VAL A 217 19.39 -10.11 0.54
CA VAL A 217 18.44 -10.06 -0.59
C VAL A 217 18.93 -9.12 -1.68
N GLY A 218 19.22 -9.66 -2.87
CA GLY A 218 19.50 -8.89 -4.07
C GLY A 218 18.24 -8.36 -4.77
N PRO A 219 18.36 -7.49 -5.80
CA PRO A 219 17.22 -6.99 -6.57
C PRO A 219 16.54 -8.13 -7.35
N HIS A 220 15.21 -8.20 -7.27
CA HIS A 220 14.40 -9.21 -7.96
C HIS A 220 13.22 -8.58 -8.68
N TYR A 221 13.18 -8.74 -10.01
CA TYR A 221 12.03 -8.38 -10.87
C TYR A 221 11.12 -9.60 -11.07
N ILE A 222 9.79 -9.40 -11.09
CA ILE A 222 8.75 -10.42 -11.30
C ILE A 222 7.77 -10.01 -12.39
#